data_fff943989a84b26023fde9ca3f402cb0
#
_entry.id   fff943989a84b26023fde9ca3f402cb0
#
_cell.length_a   1.000
_cell.length_b   1.000
_cell.length_c   1.000
_cell.angle_alpha   90.00
_cell.angle_beta   90.00
_cell.angle_gamma   90.00
#
_symmetry.space_group_name_H-M   'P 1'
#
loop_
_entity.id
_entity.type
_entity.pdbx_description
1 polymer ?
#
loop_
_entity_poly.entity_id
_entity_poly.type
_entity_poly.pdbx_seq_one_letter_code
_entity_poly.pdbx_strand_id
1 'polypeptide(L)'
;FRLTVRNVGKVSASGVVIQDEVPEGTRFVGAEPEISATQGSTLYWELDTLAPGDELTVTMRLMPEAEGEIGSVGVVTFRAEASVRTIATRPLLMLEQSVPERVHVGDVVQVKIRVWNPGNGAATSVVLEEDVPNGLSHPAGSSLERELGTIRPNESREVELTLTADKAGIIDHIVVARADAKLVAE
;
A
#
# COMPACT_ATOMS: atom_id res chain seq x y z
N PHE A 1 -3.85 48.68 -3.67
CA PHE A 1 -4.62 47.43 -3.74
C PHE A 1 -3.86 46.34 -3.00
N ARG A 2 -4.65 45.49 -2.30
CA ARG A 2 -4.09 44.33 -1.56
C ARG A 2 -4.93 43.10 -1.88
N LEU A 3 -4.28 42.02 -2.28
CA LEU A 3 -4.88 40.74 -2.52
C LEU A 3 -4.23 39.70 -1.60
N THR A 4 -5.02 38.98 -0.82
CA THR A 4 -4.52 37.89 0.05
C THR A 4 -5.06 36.56 -0.45
N VAL A 5 -4.16 35.63 -0.70
CA VAL A 5 -4.43 34.26 -1.10
C VAL A 5 -4.06 33.31 0.03
N ARG A 6 -4.97 32.46 0.43
CA ARG A 6 -4.76 31.49 1.51
C ARG A 6 -5.13 30.08 1.06
N ASN A 7 -4.26 29.12 1.39
CA ASN A 7 -4.59 27.71 1.21
C ASN A 7 -5.43 27.20 2.41
N VAL A 8 -6.72 27.12 2.24
CA VAL A 8 -7.65 26.57 3.24
C VAL A 8 -7.82 25.05 3.13
N GLY A 9 -7.15 24.41 2.17
CA GLY A 9 -7.19 22.98 1.94
C GLY A 9 -6.31 22.20 2.92
N LYS A 10 -6.25 20.88 2.72
CA LYS A 10 -5.41 19.95 3.50
C LYS A 10 -4.17 19.49 2.74
N VAL A 11 -4.01 19.91 1.49
CA VAL A 11 -2.92 19.54 0.59
C VAL A 11 -2.24 20.81 0.10
N SER A 12 -0.94 20.76 -0.11
CA SER A 12 -0.18 21.87 -0.68
C SER A 12 -0.65 22.14 -2.10
N ALA A 13 -0.84 23.43 -2.41
CA ALA A 13 -1.03 23.91 -3.77
C ALA A 13 0.33 24.14 -4.40
N SER A 14 0.58 23.59 -5.59
CA SER A 14 1.83 23.75 -6.34
C SER A 14 1.61 24.59 -7.60
N GLY A 15 2.66 25.27 -8.05
CA GLY A 15 2.63 26.13 -9.21
C GLY A 15 1.53 27.20 -9.07
N VAL A 16 1.48 27.86 -7.93
CA VAL A 16 0.51 28.92 -7.65
C VAL A 16 0.89 30.17 -8.40
N VAL A 17 -0.04 30.64 -9.25
CA VAL A 17 0.13 31.89 -10.00
C VAL A 17 -1.00 32.83 -9.63
N ILE A 18 -0.64 34.00 -9.13
CA ILE A 18 -1.55 35.11 -8.88
C ILE A 18 -1.41 36.05 -10.08
N GLN A 19 -2.51 36.44 -10.67
CA GLN A 19 -2.54 37.46 -11.73
C GLN A 19 -3.55 38.55 -11.38
N ASP A 20 -3.18 39.77 -11.69
CA ASP A 20 -4.03 40.94 -11.50
C ASP A 20 -3.77 41.94 -12.62
N GLU A 21 -4.79 42.61 -13.07
CA GLU A 21 -4.72 43.59 -14.18
C GLU A 21 -4.62 45.00 -13.61
N VAL A 22 -3.68 45.76 -14.15
CA VAL A 22 -3.59 47.20 -13.83
C VAL A 22 -4.85 47.90 -14.40
N PRO A 23 -5.71 48.47 -13.52
CA PRO A 23 -6.95 49.08 -13.95
C PRO A 23 -6.74 50.25 -14.92
N GLU A 24 -7.66 50.41 -15.84
CA GLU A 24 -7.67 51.58 -16.72
C GLU A 24 -7.68 52.88 -15.94
N GLY A 25 -7.03 53.92 -16.48
CA GLY A 25 -6.90 55.19 -15.77
C GLY A 25 -5.92 55.21 -14.62
N THR A 26 -5.13 54.14 -14.46
CA THR A 26 -4.05 54.07 -13.47
C THR A 26 -2.73 53.65 -14.08
N ARG A 27 -1.65 54.04 -13.40
CA ARG A 27 -0.29 53.63 -13.74
C ARG A 27 0.29 52.81 -12.62
N PHE A 28 0.89 51.67 -12.97
CA PHE A 28 1.61 50.83 -12.04
C PHE A 28 2.87 51.52 -11.48
N VAL A 29 3.05 51.53 -10.16
CA VAL A 29 4.18 52.15 -9.49
C VAL A 29 5.14 51.15 -8.87
N GLY A 30 4.58 50.01 -8.43
CA GLY A 30 5.34 48.92 -7.82
C GLY A 30 4.48 47.95 -7.05
N ALA A 31 5.06 46.82 -6.70
CA ALA A 31 4.39 45.79 -5.93
C ALA A 31 5.27 45.19 -4.84
N GLU A 32 4.67 44.57 -3.85
CA GLU A 32 5.35 43.80 -2.81
C GLU A 32 4.53 42.51 -2.53
N PRO A 33 5.13 41.32 -2.67
CA PRO A 33 6.45 41.10 -3.26
C PRO A 33 6.56 41.58 -4.69
N GLU A 34 7.79 41.63 -5.22
CA GLU A 34 8.04 42.02 -6.60
C GLU A 34 7.28 41.10 -7.56
N ILE A 35 6.84 41.64 -8.69
CA ILE A 35 6.18 40.88 -9.74
C ILE A 35 7.17 39.91 -10.39
N SER A 36 6.73 38.69 -10.69
CA SER A 36 7.53 37.67 -11.40
C SER A 36 7.57 37.94 -12.90
N ALA A 37 6.46 38.41 -13.47
CA ALA A 37 6.32 38.72 -14.90
C ALA A 37 5.22 39.75 -15.16
N THR A 38 5.24 40.34 -16.36
CA THR A 38 4.17 41.20 -16.90
C THR A 38 3.83 40.79 -18.33
N GLN A 39 2.53 40.84 -18.66
CA GLN A 39 2.05 40.64 -20.00
C GLN A 39 0.97 41.69 -20.32
N GLY A 40 1.33 42.71 -21.09
CA GLY A 40 0.44 43.86 -21.28
C GLY A 40 0.20 44.60 -19.96
N SER A 41 -1.07 44.74 -19.59
CA SER A 41 -1.53 45.31 -18.32
C SER A 41 -1.58 44.30 -17.17
N THR A 42 -1.36 43.00 -17.42
CA THR A 42 -1.48 41.95 -16.42
C THR A 42 -0.13 41.72 -15.71
N LEU A 43 -0.19 41.72 -14.41
CA LEU A 43 0.92 41.42 -13.49
C LEU A 43 0.81 40.01 -12.97
N TYR A 44 1.95 39.31 -12.84
CA TYR A 44 2.00 37.92 -12.36
C TYR A 44 2.92 37.80 -11.14
N TRP A 45 2.47 37.02 -10.15
CA TRP A 45 3.26 36.54 -9.03
C TRP A 45 3.24 35.02 -9.06
N GLU A 46 4.39 34.42 -9.24
CA GLU A 46 4.57 32.97 -9.28
C GLU A 46 5.15 32.46 -7.98
N LEU A 47 4.52 31.44 -7.39
CA LEU A 47 4.99 30.75 -6.21
C LEU A 47 5.10 29.26 -6.53
N ASP A 48 6.15 28.65 -6.06
CA ASP A 48 6.33 27.21 -6.23
C ASP A 48 5.25 26.43 -5.45
N THR A 49 5.02 26.80 -4.20
CA THR A 49 4.14 26.06 -3.31
C THR A 49 3.51 26.98 -2.26
N LEU A 50 2.23 26.72 -1.94
CA LEU A 50 1.51 27.27 -0.79
C LEU A 50 1.01 26.12 0.08
N ALA A 51 1.60 25.93 1.25
CA ALA A 51 1.25 24.84 2.15
C ALA A 51 -0.14 25.03 2.80
N PRO A 52 -0.76 23.96 3.33
CA PRO A 52 -2.02 24.09 4.05
C PRO A 52 -1.94 25.10 5.21
N GLY A 53 -2.85 26.06 5.22
CA GLY A 53 -2.90 27.13 6.22
C GLY A 53 -2.08 28.35 5.88
N ASP A 54 -1.13 28.24 4.97
CA ASP A 54 -0.29 29.37 4.55
C ASP A 54 -1.09 30.40 3.76
N GLU A 55 -0.64 31.65 3.86
CA GLU A 55 -1.22 32.76 3.09
C GLU A 55 -0.10 33.63 2.51
N LEU A 56 -0.37 34.19 1.34
CA LEU A 56 0.43 35.22 0.71
C LEU A 56 -0.42 36.45 0.49
N THR A 57 0.12 37.61 0.83
CA THR A 57 -0.47 38.91 0.51
C THR A 57 0.41 39.60 -0.52
N VAL A 58 -0.18 39.95 -1.65
CA VAL A 58 0.43 40.84 -2.65
C VAL A 58 -0.17 42.23 -2.52
N THR A 59 0.68 43.22 -2.57
CA THR A 59 0.28 44.64 -2.52
C THR A 59 0.72 45.34 -3.79
N MET A 60 -0.23 45.90 -4.51
CA MET A 60 0.04 46.66 -5.75
C MET A 60 -0.17 48.14 -5.47
N ARG A 61 0.80 48.95 -5.83
CA ARG A 61 0.74 50.44 -5.74
C ARG A 61 0.47 51.01 -7.13
N LEU A 62 -0.62 51.74 -7.21
CA LEU A 62 -1.11 52.38 -8.44
C LEU A 62 -1.15 53.91 -8.24
N MET A 63 -0.91 54.63 -9.31
CA MET A 63 -1.10 56.07 -9.37
C MET A 63 -2.30 56.36 -10.28
N PRO A 64 -3.39 56.97 -9.78
CA PRO A 64 -4.49 57.42 -10.64
C PRO A 64 -4.04 58.44 -11.65
N GLU A 65 -4.43 58.33 -12.90
CA GLU A 65 -4.18 59.26 -13.99
C GLU A 65 -5.45 59.86 -14.54
N ALA A 66 -6.61 59.33 -14.15
CA ALA A 66 -7.92 59.83 -14.51
C ALA A 66 -8.88 59.79 -13.32
N GLU A 67 -9.92 60.63 -13.36
CA GLU A 67 -11.03 60.56 -12.41
C GLU A 67 -11.94 59.37 -12.75
N GLY A 68 -12.38 58.65 -11.72
CA GLY A 68 -13.30 57.51 -11.90
C GLY A 68 -13.16 56.45 -10.81
N GLU A 69 -14.00 55.46 -10.91
CA GLU A 69 -13.98 54.28 -10.04
C GLU A 69 -12.85 53.34 -10.49
N ILE A 70 -12.03 52.93 -9.56
CA ILE A 70 -10.88 52.04 -9.84
C ILE A 70 -11.14 50.71 -9.13
N GLY A 71 -11.34 49.65 -9.92
CA GLY A 71 -11.52 48.28 -9.46
C GLY A 71 -10.52 47.32 -10.10
N SER A 72 -10.20 46.23 -9.45
CA SER A 72 -9.34 45.18 -9.97
C SER A 72 -9.89 43.81 -9.56
N VAL A 73 -9.64 42.81 -10.38
CA VAL A 73 -10.03 41.42 -10.12
C VAL A 73 -8.78 40.54 -10.21
N GLY A 74 -8.35 40.05 -9.05
CA GLY A 74 -7.25 39.08 -8.96
C GLY A 74 -7.72 37.67 -9.27
N VAL A 75 -6.97 36.95 -10.07
CA VAL A 75 -7.21 35.53 -10.42
C VAL A 75 -6.07 34.70 -9.86
N VAL A 76 -6.40 33.57 -9.27
CA VAL A 76 -5.42 32.61 -8.74
C VAL A 76 -5.59 31.27 -9.43
N THR A 77 -4.50 30.75 -9.99
CA THR A 77 -4.44 29.40 -10.55
C THR A 77 -3.42 28.57 -9.77
N PHE A 78 -3.68 27.27 -9.60
CA PHE A 78 -2.79 26.35 -8.90
C PHE A 78 -3.03 24.91 -9.35
N ARG A 79 -2.10 24.04 -9.01
CA ARG A 79 -2.25 22.59 -9.15
C ARG A 79 -2.34 21.95 -7.77
N ALA A 80 -3.25 21.00 -7.62
CA ALA A 80 -3.33 20.12 -6.47
C ALA A 80 -3.20 18.68 -6.96
N GLU A 81 -2.28 17.92 -6.36
CA GLU A 81 -2.07 16.52 -6.68
C GLU A 81 -2.38 15.67 -5.46
N ALA A 82 -3.13 14.59 -5.67
CA ALA A 82 -3.36 13.58 -4.66
C ALA A 82 -2.81 12.25 -5.15
N SER A 83 -1.99 11.58 -4.34
CA SER A 83 -1.48 10.24 -4.64
C SER A 83 -1.97 9.25 -3.60
N VAL A 84 -2.35 8.05 -4.05
CA VAL A 84 -2.66 6.90 -3.20
C VAL A 84 -1.67 5.80 -3.52
N ARG A 85 -1.04 5.25 -2.47
CA ARG A 85 -0.17 4.08 -2.60
C ARG A 85 -0.89 2.85 -2.10
N THR A 86 -1.00 1.84 -2.94
CA THR A 86 -1.47 0.50 -2.59
C THR A 86 -0.32 -0.48 -2.72
N ILE A 87 -0.12 -1.33 -1.72
CA ILE A 87 0.86 -2.42 -1.77
C ILE A 87 0.08 -3.69 -2.12
N ALA A 88 0.37 -4.25 -3.29
CA ALA A 88 -0.11 -5.58 -3.67
C ALA A 88 0.85 -6.63 -3.10
N THR A 89 0.32 -7.60 -2.37
CA THR A 89 1.09 -8.70 -1.79
C THR A 89 0.59 -10.02 -2.34
N ARG A 90 1.50 -11.00 -2.40
CA ARG A 90 1.18 -12.36 -2.84
C ARG A 90 1.67 -13.35 -1.79
N PRO A 91 0.76 -14.05 -1.09
CA PRO A 91 1.15 -15.19 -0.27
C PRO A 91 1.58 -16.37 -1.15
N LEU A 92 2.48 -17.17 -0.64
CA LEU A 92 2.87 -18.46 -1.19
C LEU A 92 2.81 -19.49 -0.07
N LEU A 93 2.66 -20.75 -0.45
CA LEU A 93 2.68 -21.85 0.51
C LEU A 93 3.61 -22.92 -0.02
N MET A 94 4.49 -23.41 0.84
CA MET A 94 5.38 -24.53 0.54
C MET A 94 5.33 -25.53 1.69
N LEU A 95 5.54 -26.80 1.35
CA LEU A 95 5.50 -27.91 2.27
C LEU A 95 6.72 -28.81 2.06
N GLU A 96 7.26 -29.30 3.14
CA GLU A 96 8.32 -30.29 3.20
C GLU A 96 7.97 -31.34 4.26
N GLN A 97 8.21 -32.60 3.95
CA GLN A 97 8.03 -33.68 4.91
C GLN A 97 9.30 -34.55 5.04
N SER A 98 9.50 -35.09 6.22
CA SER A 98 10.57 -36.00 6.52
C SER A 98 10.02 -37.22 7.24
N VAL A 99 10.34 -38.40 6.72
CA VAL A 99 9.93 -39.70 7.25
C VAL A 99 11.13 -40.65 7.31
N PRO A 100 11.15 -41.67 8.19
CA PRO A 100 12.16 -42.72 8.17
C PRO A 100 12.10 -43.50 6.87
N GLU A 101 13.25 -43.80 6.27
CA GLU A 101 13.33 -44.60 5.02
C GLU A 101 12.86 -46.06 5.23
N ARG A 102 13.03 -46.62 6.43
CA ARG A 102 12.68 -47.99 6.76
C ARG A 102 12.20 -48.08 8.21
N VAL A 103 11.14 -48.85 8.38
CA VAL A 103 10.55 -49.22 9.67
C VAL A 103 10.09 -50.68 9.61
N HIS A 104 9.94 -51.32 10.76
CA HIS A 104 9.33 -52.65 10.83
C HIS A 104 7.82 -52.52 11.07
N VAL A 105 7.11 -53.59 10.72
CA VAL A 105 5.69 -53.69 11.06
C VAL A 105 5.55 -53.67 12.59
N GLY A 106 4.67 -52.84 13.10
CA GLY A 106 4.48 -52.58 14.54
C GLY A 106 5.29 -51.38 15.08
N ASP A 107 6.23 -50.83 14.31
CA ASP A 107 7.02 -49.66 14.73
C ASP A 107 6.21 -48.38 14.64
N VAL A 108 6.62 -47.41 15.40
CA VAL A 108 6.13 -46.04 15.32
C VAL A 108 6.86 -45.29 14.20
N VAL A 109 6.09 -44.67 13.31
CA VAL A 109 6.59 -43.84 12.21
C VAL A 109 6.38 -42.38 12.59
N GLN A 110 7.46 -41.67 12.79
CA GLN A 110 7.44 -40.22 13.05
C GLN A 110 7.54 -39.47 11.74
N VAL A 111 6.49 -38.70 11.42
CA VAL A 111 6.46 -37.81 10.26
C VAL A 111 6.64 -36.38 10.75
N LYS A 112 7.65 -35.71 10.23
CA LYS A 112 7.84 -34.27 10.48
C LYS A 112 7.44 -33.49 9.24
N ILE A 113 6.54 -32.56 9.41
CA ILE A 113 5.98 -31.74 8.34
C ILE A 113 6.29 -30.29 8.65
N ARG A 114 6.86 -29.59 7.69
CA ARG A 114 7.10 -28.14 7.77
C ARG A 114 6.33 -27.44 6.67
N VAL A 115 5.52 -26.47 7.06
CA VAL A 115 4.76 -25.60 6.12
C VAL A 115 5.28 -24.19 6.31
N TRP A 116 5.62 -23.48 5.22
CA TRP A 116 6.11 -22.10 5.31
C TRP A 116 5.62 -21.23 4.18
N ASN A 117 5.68 -19.91 4.41
CA ASN A 117 5.26 -18.91 3.45
C ASN A 117 6.45 -18.07 2.97
N PRO A 118 7.05 -18.39 1.80
CA PRO A 118 8.12 -17.59 1.21
C PRO A 118 7.62 -16.34 0.46
N GLY A 119 6.31 -16.12 0.42
CA GLY A 119 5.70 -14.95 -0.22
C GLY A 119 5.84 -13.66 0.60
N ASN A 120 5.33 -12.57 0.07
CA ASN A 120 5.32 -11.26 0.72
C ASN A 120 3.94 -10.84 1.27
N GLY A 121 2.93 -11.71 1.16
CA GLY A 121 1.61 -11.59 1.77
C GLY A 121 1.39 -12.70 2.80
N ALA A 122 0.47 -12.51 3.74
CA ALA A 122 0.11 -13.54 4.71
C ALA A 122 -0.75 -14.63 4.05
N ALA A 123 -0.44 -15.90 4.30
CA ALA A 123 -1.31 -17.03 4.00
C ALA A 123 -2.26 -17.22 5.19
N THR A 124 -3.55 -17.02 4.96
CA THR A 124 -4.60 -17.08 5.99
C THR A 124 -5.37 -18.39 5.91
N SER A 125 -5.93 -18.80 7.05
CA SER A 125 -6.73 -20.04 7.16
C SER A 125 -5.97 -21.27 6.64
N VAL A 126 -4.69 -21.41 7.01
CA VAL A 126 -3.88 -22.54 6.58
C VAL A 126 -4.32 -23.79 7.32
N VAL A 127 -4.66 -24.83 6.56
CA VAL A 127 -5.06 -26.14 7.04
C VAL A 127 -4.16 -27.20 6.42
N LEU A 128 -3.67 -28.13 7.23
CA LEU A 128 -2.94 -29.30 6.81
C LEU A 128 -3.93 -30.48 6.76
N GLU A 129 -4.02 -31.11 5.61
CA GLU A 129 -4.87 -32.28 5.34
C GLU A 129 -3.99 -33.48 5.03
N GLU A 130 -4.35 -34.63 5.55
CA GLU A 130 -3.65 -35.88 5.34
C GLU A 130 -4.62 -37.04 5.31
N ASP A 131 -4.53 -37.86 4.28
CA ASP A 131 -5.14 -39.17 4.25
C ASP A 131 -4.08 -40.24 4.59
N VAL A 132 -4.24 -40.88 5.75
CA VAL A 132 -3.33 -41.94 6.21
C VAL A 132 -3.34 -43.10 5.23
N PRO A 133 -2.21 -43.40 4.57
CA PRO A 133 -2.17 -44.38 3.50
C PRO A 133 -2.35 -45.80 4.04
N ASN A 134 -2.83 -46.71 3.15
CA ASN A 134 -2.97 -48.09 3.50
C ASN A 134 -1.62 -48.73 3.89
N GLY A 135 -1.51 -49.28 5.05
CA GLY A 135 -0.30 -49.83 5.65
C GLY A 135 0.22 -49.03 6.83
N LEU A 136 -0.31 -47.84 7.02
CA LEU A 136 -0.14 -47.05 8.23
C LEU A 136 -1.48 -46.87 8.95
N SER A 137 -1.43 -46.55 10.23
CA SER A 137 -2.63 -46.20 11.02
C SER A 137 -2.30 -45.03 11.98
N HIS A 138 -3.39 -44.31 12.31
CA HIS A 138 -3.37 -43.26 13.31
C HIS A 138 -4.59 -43.44 14.26
N PRO A 139 -4.45 -43.18 15.58
CA PRO A 139 -5.51 -43.35 16.55
C PRO A 139 -6.79 -42.52 16.25
N ALA A 140 -6.63 -41.37 15.60
CA ALA A 140 -7.75 -40.47 15.24
C ALA A 140 -8.48 -40.88 13.92
N GLY A 141 -8.00 -41.91 13.21
CA GLY A 141 -8.61 -42.37 11.97
C GLY A 141 -7.73 -42.20 10.73
N SER A 142 -8.33 -42.35 9.57
CA SER A 142 -7.63 -42.35 8.27
C SER A 142 -7.58 -40.98 7.58
N SER A 143 -8.36 -40.03 8.00
CA SER A 143 -8.35 -38.67 7.46
C SER A 143 -8.09 -37.70 8.62
N LEU A 144 -7.01 -36.95 8.51
CA LEU A 144 -6.54 -36.04 9.56
C LEU A 144 -6.53 -34.62 9.00
N GLU A 145 -6.98 -33.71 9.82
CA GLU A 145 -7.01 -32.28 9.50
C GLU A 145 -6.44 -31.50 10.68
N ARG A 146 -5.58 -30.52 10.39
CA ARG A 146 -5.00 -29.68 11.41
C ARG A 146 -4.93 -28.22 10.97
N GLU A 147 -5.59 -27.36 11.72
CA GLU A 147 -5.51 -25.92 11.52
C GLU A 147 -4.14 -25.38 11.95
N LEU A 148 -3.47 -24.68 11.04
CA LEU A 148 -2.19 -23.99 11.27
C LEU A 148 -2.38 -22.47 11.43
N GLY A 149 -3.58 -21.97 11.12
CA GLY A 149 -3.92 -20.57 11.21
C GLY A 149 -3.26 -19.71 10.14
N THR A 150 -2.79 -18.53 10.52
CA THR A 150 -2.11 -17.61 9.59
C THR A 150 -0.60 -17.81 9.62
N ILE A 151 0.00 -17.97 8.44
CA ILE A 151 1.46 -18.01 8.26
C ILE A 151 1.89 -16.71 7.56
N ARG A 152 2.58 -15.84 8.29
CA ARG A 152 3.07 -14.56 7.77
C ARG A 152 4.24 -14.76 6.81
N PRO A 153 4.61 -13.73 6.02
CA PRO A 153 5.80 -13.77 5.19
C PRO A 153 7.04 -14.25 5.96
N ASN A 154 7.75 -15.24 5.39
CA ASN A 154 8.93 -15.90 5.95
C ASN A 154 8.70 -16.66 7.28
N GLU A 155 7.46 -16.88 7.67
CA GLU A 155 7.11 -17.68 8.84
C GLU A 155 6.91 -19.15 8.45
N SER A 156 7.17 -20.06 9.38
CA SER A 156 6.91 -21.52 9.22
C SER A 156 6.14 -22.06 10.40
N ARG A 157 5.48 -23.18 10.16
CA ARG A 157 4.86 -24.06 11.17
C ARG A 157 5.41 -25.45 11.01
N GLU A 158 5.71 -26.09 12.13
CA GLU A 158 6.13 -27.50 12.18
C GLU A 158 5.05 -28.32 12.86
N VAL A 159 4.78 -29.47 12.28
CA VAL A 159 3.82 -30.46 12.75
C VAL A 159 4.53 -31.80 12.85
N GLU A 160 4.39 -32.46 13.96
CA GLU A 160 4.81 -33.85 14.12
C GLU A 160 3.58 -34.74 14.16
N LEU A 161 3.59 -35.79 13.33
CA LEU A 161 2.57 -36.79 13.25
C LEU A 161 3.18 -38.15 13.60
N THR A 162 2.45 -38.92 14.39
CA THR A 162 2.88 -40.22 14.85
C THR A 162 1.96 -41.29 14.28
N LEU A 163 2.46 -42.09 13.36
CA LEU A 163 1.74 -43.20 12.74
C LEU A 163 2.29 -44.53 13.21
N THR A 164 1.56 -45.63 13.02
CA THR A 164 2.02 -47.00 13.25
C THR A 164 2.07 -47.74 11.93
N ALA A 165 3.15 -48.50 11.69
CA ALA A 165 3.27 -49.33 10.52
C ALA A 165 2.52 -50.67 10.72
N ASP A 166 1.45 -50.88 9.96
CA ASP A 166 0.58 -52.05 10.08
C ASP A 166 0.91 -53.13 9.07
N LYS A 167 1.48 -52.79 7.92
CA LYS A 167 1.77 -53.75 6.84
C LYS A 167 3.15 -53.52 6.24
N ALA A 168 3.77 -54.60 5.79
CA ALA A 168 4.99 -54.53 4.99
C ALA A 168 4.68 -54.08 3.56
N GLY A 169 5.50 -53.22 2.99
CA GLY A 169 5.37 -52.74 1.61
C GLY A 169 6.05 -51.38 1.43
N ILE A 170 5.96 -50.84 0.23
CA ILE A 170 6.30 -49.43 -0.07
C ILE A 170 5.05 -48.62 0.18
N ILE A 171 5.16 -47.56 0.94
CA ILE A 171 4.04 -46.71 1.33
C ILE A 171 4.39 -45.28 0.90
N ASP A 172 3.60 -44.75 0.00
CA ASP A 172 3.67 -43.33 -0.37
C ASP A 172 2.78 -42.52 0.59
N HIS A 173 3.35 -41.51 1.16
CA HIS A 173 2.68 -40.64 2.12
C HIS A 173 2.55 -39.23 1.53
N ILE A 174 1.31 -38.78 1.38
CA ILE A 174 0.98 -37.48 0.77
C ILE A 174 0.31 -36.62 1.82
N VAL A 175 0.77 -35.39 1.92
CA VAL A 175 0.22 -34.35 2.80
C VAL A 175 -0.05 -33.11 1.98
N VAL A 176 -1.18 -32.47 2.20
CA VAL A 176 -1.60 -31.28 1.47
C VAL A 176 -1.83 -30.12 2.43
N ALA A 177 -1.23 -28.98 2.17
CA ALA A 177 -1.55 -27.76 2.89
C ALA A 177 -2.39 -26.85 2.00
N ARG A 178 -3.53 -26.40 2.51
CA ARG A 178 -4.45 -25.48 1.84
C ARG A 178 -4.58 -24.18 2.61
N ALA A 179 -4.85 -23.10 1.91
CA ALA A 179 -5.11 -21.80 2.50
C ALA A 179 -6.15 -21.02 1.67
N ASP A 180 -6.56 -19.86 2.17
CA ASP A 180 -7.40 -18.93 1.43
C ASP A 180 -6.78 -18.59 0.05
N ALA A 181 -7.56 -17.95 -0.83
CA ALA A 181 -7.16 -17.62 -2.20
C ALA A 181 -6.76 -18.83 -3.06
N LYS A 182 -7.23 -20.04 -2.72
CA LYS A 182 -6.92 -21.31 -3.41
C LYS A 182 -5.43 -21.65 -3.42
N LEU A 183 -4.69 -21.24 -2.41
CA LEU A 183 -3.32 -21.70 -2.23
C LEU A 183 -3.31 -23.17 -1.84
N VAL A 184 -2.43 -23.93 -2.48
CA VAL A 184 -2.21 -25.37 -2.22
C VAL A 184 -0.71 -25.64 -2.30
N ALA A 185 -0.19 -26.41 -1.36
CA ALA A 185 1.13 -27.03 -1.39
C ALA A 185 1.00 -28.52 -1.08
N GLU A 186 1.75 -29.35 -1.81
CA GLU A 186 1.78 -30.80 -1.71
C GLU A 186 3.21 -31.31 -1.73
#